data_cf49c8497af93574dc3aa25fccb71c8c
#
_entry.id   cf49c8497af93574dc3aa25fccb71c8c
#
_cell.length_a   1.000
_cell.length_b   1.000
_cell.length_c   1.000
_cell.angle_alpha   90.00
_cell.angle_beta   90.00
_cell.angle_gamma   90.00
#
_symmetry.space_group_name_H-M   'P 1'
#
loop_
_entity.id
_entity.type
_entity.pdbx_description
1 polymer ?
#
loop_
_entity_poly.entity_id
_entity_poly.type
_entity_poly.pdbx_seq_one_letter_code
_entity_poly.pdbx_strand_id
1 'polypeptide(L)'
;MSPFPVRTLRTPEVSSQRRWLVALAVGFAAEGAIATVLILTRSQSVYGPLLLLVVACVLGWKFGRLRGPVAAVAPMIVFVIAELVRQALGGTGGADPVSTVVVGVSASLFIGFFAWIVGAIRHRYKPIAKAQEPTEPPAQGGASWRS
;
A
#
# COMPACT_ATOMS: atom_id res chain seq x y z
N MET A 1 26.47 30.52 31.05
CA MET A 1 26.54 30.10 29.65
C MET A 1 25.82 28.78 29.55
N SER A 2 24.54 28.80 29.08
CA SER A 2 23.73 27.60 28.94
C SER A 2 24.01 26.96 27.55
N PRO A 3 24.36 25.67 27.46
CA PRO A 3 24.48 25.02 26.17
C PRO A 3 23.07 24.82 25.58
N PHE A 4 22.82 25.45 24.44
CA PHE A 4 21.59 25.21 23.68
C PHE A 4 21.51 23.74 23.28
N PRO A 5 20.38 23.06 23.50
CA PRO A 5 20.23 21.70 23.02
C PRO A 5 20.22 21.72 21.49
N VAL A 6 21.21 21.06 20.88
CA VAL A 6 21.26 20.82 19.43
C VAL A 6 20.08 19.92 19.09
N ARG A 7 18.98 20.52 18.65
CA ARG A 7 17.85 19.82 18.05
C ARG A 7 18.36 19.20 16.75
N THR A 8 18.72 17.93 16.78
CA THR A 8 18.98 17.15 15.58
C THR A 8 17.71 17.21 14.73
N LEU A 9 17.74 18.07 13.71
CA LEU A 9 16.73 18.14 12.65
C LEU A 9 16.75 16.80 11.93
N ARG A 10 15.96 15.84 12.41
CA ARG A 10 15.64 14.62 11.70
C ARG A 10 14.90 15.05 10.43
N THR A 11 15.61 15.09 9.31
CA THR A 11 15.08 15.51 8.03
C THR A 11 13.83 14.69 7.71
N PRO A 12 12.66 15.33 7.50
CA PRO A 12 11.38 14.63 7.29
C PRO A 12 11.39 13.78 6.01
N GLU A 13 12.34 14.01 5.12
CA GLU A 13 12.51 13.35 3.84
C GLU A 13 12.86 11.85 3.97
N VAL A 14 13.79 11.49 4.84
CA VAL A 14 14.23 10.10 5.05
C VAL A 14 13.07 9.23 5.58
N SER A 15 12.21 9.78 6.43
CA SER A 15 11.06 9.04 6.95
C SER A 15 9.99 8.78 5.89
N SER A 16 9.82 9.68 4.93
CA SER A 16 8.88 9.54 3.82
C SER A 16 9.36 8.45 2.85
N GLN A 17 10.62 8.48 2.47
CA GLN A 17 11.22 7.54 1.52
C GLN A 17 11.18 6.09 2.06
N ARG A 18 11.52 5.90 3.33
CA ARG A 18 11.42 4.60 3.99
C ARG A 18 10.00 4.03 3.96
N ARG A 19 8.98 4.86 4.16
CA ARG A 19 7.58 4.43 4.11
C ARG A 19 7.14 4.01 2.70
N TRP A 20 7.66 4.64 1.65
CA TRP A 20 7.43 4.23 0.28
C TRP A 20 8.04 2.87 -0.02
N LEU A 21 9.30 2.66 0.36
CA LEU A 21 9.98 1.37 0.19
C LEU A 21 9.26 0.24 0.92
N VAL A 22 8.82 0.47 2.15
CA VAL A 22 8.05 -0.52 2.90
C VAL A 22 6.72 -0.83 2.22
N ALA A 23 6.00 0.16 1.72
CA ALA A 23 4.74 -0.06 1.01
C ALA A 23 4.94 -0.91 -0.24
N LEU A 24 5.95 -0.60 -1.06
CA LEU A 24 6.30 -1.37 -2.25
C LEU A 24 6.72 -2.80 -1.89
N ALA A 25 7.62 -2.97 -0.91
CA ALA A 25 8.07 -4.29 -0.48
C ALA A 25 6.92 -5.18 0.00
N VAL A 26 5.98 -4.62 0.78
CA VAL A 26 4.78 -5.34 1.23
C VAL A 26 3.88 -5.71 0.05
N GLY A 27 3.68 -4.80 -0.92
CA GLY A 27 2.93 -5.07 -2.15
C GLY A 27 3.52 -6.23 -2.93
N PHE A 28 4.82 -6.18 -3.23
CA PHE A 28 5.53 -7.25 -3.94
C PHE A 28 5.49 -8.59 -3.20
N ALA A 29 5.68 -8.58 -1.87
CA ALA A 29 5.63 -9.81 -1.07
C ALA A 29 4.23 -10.44 -1.08
N ALA A 30 3.17 -9.63 -0.91
CA ALA A 30 1.80 -10.12 -0.86
C ALA A 30 1.34 -10.68 -2.22
N GLU A 31 1.56 -9.94 -3.30
CA GLU A 31 1.16 -10.39 -4.64
C GLU A 31 2.03 -11.54 -5.15
N GLY A 32 3.33 -11.54 -4.85
CA GLY A 32 4.22 -12.64 -5.15
C GLY A 32 3.81 -13.93 -4.43
N ALA A 33 3.40 -13.85 -3.17
CA ALA A 33 2.86 -15.00 -2.43
C ALA A 33 1.59 -15.56 -3.08
N ILE A 34 0.64 -14.67 -3.48
CA ILE A 34 -0.58 -15.08 -4.16
C ILE A 34 -0.26 -15.74 -5.50
N ALA A 35 0.59 -15.12 -6.32
CA ALA A 35 1.00 -15.68 -7.60
C ALA A 35 1.64 -17.07 -7.42
N THR A 36 2.51 -17.23 -6.44
CA THR A 36 3.13 -18.53 -6.13
C THR A 36 2.09 -19.58 -5.76
N VAL A 37 1.13 -19.24 -4.89
CA VAL A 37 0.06 -20.17 -4.50
C VAL A 37 -0.80 -20.56 -5.71
N LEU A 38 -1.17 -19.62 -6.56
CA LEU A 38 -1.97 -19.89 -7.76
C LEU A 38 -1.24 -20.80 -8.74
N ILE A 39 0.06 -20.59 -8.92
CA ILE A 39 0.90 -21.46 -9.79
C ILE A 39 1.00 -22.87 -9.21
N LEU A 40 1.28 -23.00 -7.91
CA LEU A 40 1.42 -24.30 -7.24
C LEU A 40 0.13 -25.10 -7.22
N THR A 41 -1.01 -24.44 -7.03
CA THR A 41 -2.32 -25.11 -6.99
C THR A 41 -2.89 -25.39 -8.37
N ARG A 42 -2.24 -24.94 -9.45
CA ARG A 42 -2.76 -24.97 -10.85
C ARG A 42 -4.21 -24.48 -10.95
N SER A 43 -4.62 -23.65 -10.02
CA SER A 43 -6.00 -23.19 -9.92
C SER A 43 -6.20 -22.04 -10.90
N GLN A 44 -6.88 -22.29 -12.01
CA GLN A 44 -7.48 -21.24 -12.86
C GLN A 44 -8.75 -20.66 -12.21
N SER A 45 -8.79 -20.65 -10.91
CA SER A 45 -9.95 -20.29 -10.11
C SER A 45 -10.21 -18.77 -10.17
N VAL A 46 -11.47 -18.41 -10.21
CA VAL A 46 -11.98 -17.03 -10.06
C VAL A 46 -11.50 -16.37 -8.76
N TYR A 47 -11.01 -17.15 -7.80
CA TYR A 47 -10.51 -16.66 -6.52
C TYR A 47 -9.21 -15.88 -6.61
N GLY A 48 -8.39 -16.08 -7.65
CA GLY A 48 -7.14 -15.33 -7.84
C GLY A 48 -7.36 -13.81 -7.92
N PRO A 49 -8.20 -13.33 -8.85
CA PRO A 49 -8.54 -11.90 -8.94
C PRO A 49 -9.18 -11.35 -7.67
N LEU A 50 -10.01 -12.13 -6.97
CA LEU A 50 -10.61 -11.72 -5.70
C LEU A 50 -9.58 -11.53 -4.60
N LEU A 51 -8.61 -12.44 -4.49
CA LEU A 51 -7.52 -12.31 -3.53
C LEU A 51 -6.67 -11.06 -3.79
N LEU A 52 -6.33 -10.81 -5.06
CA LEU A 52 -5.61 -9.59 -5.44
C LEU A 52 -6.38 -8.32 -5.09
N LEU A 53 -7.70 -8.31 -5.31
CA LEU A 53 -8.56 -7.19 -4.91
C LEU A 53 -8.56 -6.97 -3.40
N VAL A 54 -8.66 -8.05 -2.62
CA VAL A 54 -8.61 -7.97 -1.14
C VAL A 54 -7.27 -7.38 -0.68
N VAL A 55 -6.15 -7.85 -1.24
CA VAL A 55 -4.81 -7.32 -0.93
C VAL A 55 -4.72 -5.84 -1.29
N ALA A 56 -5.21 -5.44 -2.45
CA ALA A 56 -5.24 -4.04 -2.88
C ALA A 56 -6.04 -3.16 -1.91
N CYS A 57 -7.19 -3.63 -1.45
CA CYS A 57 -8.00 -2.93 -0.44
C CYS A 57 -7.24 -2.78 0.89
N VAL A 58 -6.56 -3.84 1.36
CA VAL A 58 -5.74 -3.80 2.58
C VAL A 58 -4.56 -2.84 2.43
N LEU A 59 -3.88 -2.85 1.28
CA LEU A 59 -2.79 -1.91 0.99
C LEU A 59 -3.29 -0.46 0.95
N GLY A 60 -4.43 -0.21 0.29
CA GLY A 60 -5.10 1.09 0.26
C GLY A 60 -5.43 1.58 1.66
N TRP A 61 -6.01 0.71 2.49
CA TRP A 61 -6.32 1.01 3.88
C TRP A 61 -5.08 1.30 4.73
N LYS A 62 -4.03 0.48 4.61
CA LYS A 62 -2.83 0.58 5.45
C LYS A 62 -1.94 1.76 5.07
N PHE A 63 -1.69 1.95 3.79
CA PHE A 63 -0.73 2.95 3.28
C PHE A 63 -1.37 4.26 2.80
N GLY A 64 -2.70 4.30 2.69
CA GLY A 64 -3.47 5.50 2.36
C GLY A 64 -3.57 5.78 0.86
N ARG A 65 -4.15 6.94 0.54
CA ARG A 65 -4.67 7.31 -0.78
C ARG A 65 -3.64 7.28 -1.93
N LEU A 66 -2.39 7.63 -1.67
CA LEU A 66 -1.37 7.70 -2.72
C LEU A 66 -0.47 6.47 -2.77
N ARG A 67 -0.06 5.96 -1.61
CA ARG A 67 0.91 4.85 -1.52
C ARG A 67 0.27 3.49 -1.72
N GLY A 68 -0.98 3.33 -1.28
CA GLY A 68 -1.73 2.09 -1.43
C GLY A 68 -1.90 1.65 -2.89
N PRO A 69 -2.46 2.50 -3.77
CA PRO A 69 -2.59 2.19 -5.19
C PRO A 69 -1.26 1.89 -5.87
N VAL A 70 -0.22 2.67 -5.59
CA VAL A 70 1.12 2.44 -6.18
C VAL A 70 1.69 1.10 -5.72
N ALA A 71 1.55 0.75 -4.43
CA ALA A 71 2.02 -0.53 -3.90
C ALA A 71 1.24 -1.73 -4.49
N ALA A 72 -0.03 -1.55 -4.84
CA ALA A 72 -0.86 -2.60 -5.44
C ALA A 72 -0.66 -2.72 -6.96
N VAL A 73 -0.32 -1.65 -7.66
CA VAL A 73 -0.17 -1.65 -9.13
C VAL A 73 1.25 -2.00 -9.57
N ALA A 74 2.27 -1.59 -8.81
CA ALA A 74 3.66 -1.77 -9.20
C ALA A 74 4.05 -3.26 -9.47
N PRO A 75 3.68 -4.23 -8.63
CA PRO A 75 3.98 -5.64 -8.90
C PRO A 75 3.30 -6.16 -10.17
N MET A 76 2.07 -5.72 -10.43
CA MET A 76 1.35 -6.14 -11.65
C MET A 76 2.01 -5.62 -12.92
N ILE A 77 2.50 -4.37 -12.91
CA ILE A 77 3.26 -3.81 -14.03
C ILE A 77 4.53 -4.62 -14.28
N VAL A 78 5.26 -4.96 -13.22
CA VAL A 78 6.48 -5.78 -13.33
C VAL A 78 6.14 -7.16 -13.89
N PHE A 79 5.03 -7.78 -13.47
CA PHE A 79 4.57 -9.06 -13.99
C PHE A 79 4.23 -8.99 -15.50
N VAL A 80 3.52 -7.94 -15.93
CA VAL A 80 3.20 -7.73 -17.36
C VAL A 80 4.48 -7.56 -18.18
N ILE A 81 5.44 -6.77 -17.70
CA ILE A 81 6.73 -6.59 -18.38
C ILE A 81 7.50 -7.91 -18.46
N ALA A 82 7.56 -8.67 -17.36
CA ALA A 82 8.23 -9.96 -17.32
C ALA A 82 7.61 -10.96 -18.34
N GLU A 83 6.28 -10.98 -18.44
CA GLU A 83 5.58 -11.82 -19.40
C GLU A 83 5.85 -11.41 -20.85
N LEU A 84 5.87 -10.11 -21.15
CA LEU A 84 6.23 -9.61 -22.47
C LEU A 84 7.68 -9.97 -22.85
N VAL A 85 8.61 -9.85 -21.91
CA VAL A 85 10.00 -10.25 -22.12
C VAL A 85 10.10 -11.75 -22.36
N ARG A 86 9.37 -12.57 -21.59
CA ARG A 86 9.31 -14.02 -21.79
C ARG A 86 8.81 -14.39 -23.19
N GLN A 87 7.76 -13.72 -23.66
CA GLN A 87 7.21 -13.92 -25.00
C GLN A 87 8.22 -13.50 -26.08
N ALA A 88 8.90 -12.36 -25.91
CA ALA A 88 9.92 -11.88 -26.84
C ALA A 88 11.13 -12.83 -26.95
N LEU A 89 11.45 -13.55 -25.87
CA LEU A 89 12.51 -14.55 -25.84
C LEU A 89 12.10 -15.92 -26.39
N GLY A 90 10.92 -16.03 -27.00
CA GLY A 90 10.45 -17.26 -27.64
C GLY A 90 9.76 -18.25 -26.70
N GLY A 91 9.30 -17.79 -25.53
CA GLY A 91 8.50 -18.60 -24.62
C GLY A 91 7.18 -19.02 -25.27
N THR A 92 6.97 -20.33 -25.41
CA THR A 92 5.74 -20.90 -25.96
C THR A 92 4.63 -20.99 -24.91
N GLY A 93 3.36 -20.77 -25.32
CA GLY A 93 2.18 -21.05 -24.47
C GLY A 93 1.63 -19.86 -23.67
N GLY A 94 1.89 -18.62 -24.07
CA GLY A 94 1.26 -17.41 -23.51
C GLY A 94 0.12 -16.89 -24.40
N ALA A 95 -0.68 -15.98 -23.82
CA ALA A 95 -1.59 -15.14 -24.59
C ALA A 95 -0.79 -14.25 -25.56
N ASP A 96 -1.43 -13.75 -26.62
CA ASP A 96 -0.75 -12.82 -27.52
C ASP A 96 -0.32 -11.53 -26.77
N PRO A 97 0.76 -10.85 -27.24
CA PRO A 97 1.29 -9.67 -26.55
C PRO A 97 0.24 -8.57 -26.34
N VAL A 98 -0.64 -8.38 -27.31
CA VAL A 98 -1.67 -7.34 -27.24
C VAL A 98 -2.67 -7.65 -26.13
N SER A 99 -3.16 -8.88 -26.06
CA SER A 99 -4.09 -9.28 -24.99
C SER A 99 -3.43 -9.24 -23.62
N THR A 100 -2.16 -9.61 -23.50
CA THR A 100 -1.39 -9.50 -22.26
C THR A 100 -1.33 -8.05 -21.75
N VAL A 101 -1.05 -7.09 -22.64
CA VAL A 101 -1.02 -5.67 -22.29
C VAL A 101 -2.42 -5.17 -21.92
N VAL A 102 -3.42 -5.46 -22.74
CA VAL A 102 -4.80 -4.99 -22.50
C VAL A 102 -5.34 -5.52 -21.18
N VAL A 103 -5.20 -6.81 -20.91
CA VAL A 103 -5.65 -7.42 -19.65
C VAL A 103 -4.85 -6.90 -18.47
N GLY A 104 -3.53 -6.82 -18.58
CA GLY A 104 -2.65 -6.34 -17.51
C GLY A 104 -2.92 -4.89 -17.14
N VAL A 105 -3.08 -4.00 -18.13
CA VAL A 105 -3.40 -2.58 -17.89
C VAL A 105 -4.79 -2.44 -17.28
N SER A 106 -5.80 -3.13 -17.81
CA SER A 106 -7.17 -3.07 -17.29
C SER A 106 -7.24 -3.56 -15.85
N ALA A 107 -6.60 -4.70 -15.54
CA ALA A 107 -6.52 -5.22 -14.18
C ALA A 107 -5.79 -4.26 -13.23
N SER A 108 -4.68 -3.67 -13.66
CA SER A 108 -3.92 -2.70 -12.87
C SER A 108 -4.73 -1.45 -12.54
N LEU A 109 -5.46 -0.91 -13.52
CA LEU A 109 -6.34 0.24 -13.34
C LEU A 109 -7.47 -0.08 -12.35
N PHE A 110 -8.09 -1.25 -12.50
CA PHE A 110 -9.18 -1.69 -11.63
C PHE A 110 -8.70 -1.84 -10.17
N ILE A 111 -7.61 -2.56 -9.96
CA ILE A 111 -7.02 -2.79 -8.64
C ILE A 111 -6.55 -1.47 -8.00
N GLY A 112 -5.87 -0.63 -8.78
CA GLY A 112 -5.42 0.69 -8.33
C GLY A 112 -6.57 1.60 -7.92
N PHE A 113 -7.69 1.57 -8.66
CA PHE A 113 -8.88 2.35 -8.37
C PHE A 113 -9.54 1.91 -7.05
N PHE A 114 -9.68 0.62 -6.81
CA PHE A 114 -10.23 0.13 -5.54
C PHE A 114 -9.32 0.45 -4.35
N ALA A 115 -8.01 0.26 -4.48
CA ALA A 115 -7.06 0.65 -3.44
C ALA A 115 -7.12 2.16 -3.14
N TRP A 116 -7.33 2.99 -4.17
CA TRP A 116 -7.48 4.44 -4.01
C TRP A 116 -8.78 4.81 -3.28
N ILE A 117 -9.92 4.19 -3.63
CA ILE A 117 -11.21 4.42 -2.95
C ILE A 117 -11.07 4.09 -1.47
N VAL A 118 -10.55 2.91 -1.13
CA VAL A 118 -10.39 2.47 0.26
C VAL A 118 -9.46 3.40 1.03
N GLY A 119 -8.36 3.85 0.41
CA GLY A 119 -7.45 4.83 0.98
C GLY A 119 -8.11 6.20 1.20
N ALA A 120 -8.99 6.63 0.29
CA ALA A 120 -9.74 7.88 0.40
C ALA A 120 -10.80 7.83 1.53
N ILE A 121 -11.51 6.71 1.66
CA ILE A 121 -12.47 6.46 2.73
C ILE A 121 -11.77 6.58 4.09
N ARG A 122 -10.65 5.87 4.28
CA ARG A 122 -9.86 5.96 5.52
C ARG A 122 -9.47 7.39 5.87
N HIS A 123 -9.10 8.18 4.87
CA HIS A 123 -8.67 9.56 5.11
C HIS A 123 -9.81 10.44 5.65
N ARG A 124 -11.05 10.16 5.27
CA ARG A 124 -12.23 10.88 5.75
C ARG A 124 -12.60 10.52 7.20
N TYR A 125 -12.40 9.26 7.61
CA TYR A 125 -12.76 8.81 8.96
C TYR A 125 -11.74 9.17 10.06
N LYS A 126 -10.47 9.40 9.70
CA LYS A 126 -9.43 9.77 10.68
C LYS A 126 -9.71 11.05 11.51
N PRO A 127 -10.23 12.14 10.95
CA PRO A 127 -10.49 13.36 11.72
C PRO A 127 -11.61 13.18 12.76
N ILE A 128 -12.59 12.32 12.49
CA ILE A 128 -13.74 12.07 13.38
C ILE A 128 -13.28 11.33 14.65
N ALA A 129 -12.41 10.34 14.51
CA ALA A 129 -11.87 9.59 15.65
C ALA A 129 -11.02 10.47 16.59
N LYS A 130 -10.25 11.43 16.05
CA LYS A 130 -9.47 12.38 16.86
C LYS A 130 -10.33 13.42 17.58
N ALA A 131 -11.47 13.78 17.01
CA ALA A 131 -12.39 14.74 17.64
C ALA A 131 -13.18 14.12 18.81
N GLN A 132 -13.22 12.79 18.90
CA GLN A 132 -13.89 12.05 19.97
C GLN A 132 -12.97 11.65 21.12
N GLU A 133 -11.66 11.90 21.02
CA GLU A 133 -10.76 11.71 22.16
C GLU A 133 -11.17 12.71 23.24
N PRO A 134 -11.61 12.25 24.44
CA PRO A 134 -11.97 13.16 25.52
C PRO A 134 -10.76 14.02 25.83
N THR A 135 -10.92 15.33 25.75
CA THR A 135 -9.90 16.27 26.24
C THR A 135 -9.75 15.97 27.72
N GLU A 136 -8.63 15.36 28.12
CA GLU A 136 -8.31 15.20 29.54
C GLU A 136 -8.51 16.57 30.20
N PRO A 137 -9.31 16.64 31.27
CA PRO A 137 -9.47 17.89 31.98
C PRO A 137 -8.09 18.37 32.41
N PRO A 138 -7.78 19.67 32.25
CA PRO A 138 -6.48 20.22 32.66
C PRO A 138 -6.22 19.79 34.10
N ALA A 139 -5.08 19.13 34.34
CA ALA A 139 -4.66 18.69 35.65
C ALA A 139 -4.82 19.88 36.59
N GLN A 140 -5.81 19.80 37.48
CA GLN A 140 -6.03 20.84 38.49
C GLN A 140 -4.75 20.93 39.30
N GLY A 141 -4.00 21.97 39.00
CA GLY A 141 -2.77 22.28 39.71
C GLY A 141 -3.07 22.30 41.22
N GLY A 142 -2.44 21.35 41.90
CA GLY A 142 -2.57 21.25 43.34
C GLY A 142 -2.27 22.58 44.00
N ALA A 143 -3.31 23.22 44.53
CA ALA A 143 -3.16 24.34 45.44
C ALA A 143 -2.38 23.84 46.66
N SER A 144 -1.10 24.20 46.73
CA SER A 144 -0.28 23.99 47.91
C SER A 144 -0.78 24.94 49.03
N TRP A 145 -1.66 24.44 49.88
CA TRP A 145 -1.95 25.06 51.15
C TRP A 145 -0.71 24.89 52.03
N ARG A 146 0.18 25.87 52.05
CA ARG A 146 1.15 26.06 53.14
C ARG A 146 0.55 27.06 54.09
N SER A 147 0.08 26.60 55.23
CA SER A 147 -0.05 27.32 56.47
C SER A 147 1.26 27.29 57.24
#